data_5c2fb3c220fc8822a5a33760d97ed730
#
_entry.id   5c2fb3c220fc8822a5a33760d97ed730
#
_cell.length_a   1.000
_cell.length_b   1.000
_cell.length_c   1.000
_cell.angle_alpha   90.00
_cell.angle_beta   90.00
_cell.angle_gamma   90.00
#
_symmetry.space_group_name_H-M   'P 1'
#
loop_
_entity.id
_entity.type
_entity.pdbx_description
1 polymer ?
#
loop_
_entity_poly.entity_id
_entity_poly.type
_entity_poly.pdbx_seq_one_letter_code
_entity_poly.pdbx_strand_id
1 'polypeptide(L)'
;EVQILKRPKWVLSTSLTLGIPSGNNSGGSDGSYQTGDGEFNQIVKVLAGTSFKIAKHSFYAKGSLGVNNRSNGYSDEIRLGFETGSQVFKNKFLLLVRLNTIQSFFNGSLSAENSNGSIFANNVEVTNLGGEINYFITKKWSASFGYSIPLSGKNIYKATALAGGIAYKL
;
A
#
# COMPACT_ATOMS: atom_id res chain seq x y z
N GLU A 1 5.00 -13.43 0.86
CA GLU A 1 4.75 -13.56 -0.60
C GLU A 1 5.37 -14.85 -1.10
N VAL A 2 4.61 -15.62 -1.90
CA VAL A 2 5.05 -16.88 -2.50
C VAL A 2 4.86 -16.78 -4.02
N GLN A 3 5.91 -17.09 -4.76
CA GLN A 3 5.83 -17.16 -6.22
C GLN A 3 5.12 -18.45 -6.64
N ILE A 4 4.01 -18.32 -7.38
CA ILE A 4 3.22 -19.45 -7.87
C ILE A 4 3.73 -19.92 -9.23
N LEU A 5 4.02 -18.94 -10.11
CA LEU A 5 4.41 -19.23 -11.49
C LEU A 5 5.43 -18.22 -11.97
N LYS A 6 6.47 -18.73 -12.64
CA LYS A 6 7.48 -17.91 -13.32
C LYS A 6 7.55 -18.29 -14.80
N ARG A 7 7.42 -17.33 -15.66
CA ARG A 7 7.60 -17.43 -17.10
C ARG A 7 8.67 -16.42 -17.56
N PRO A 8 9.25 -16.54 -18.75
CA PRO A 8 10.31 -15.64 -19.19
C PRO A 8 9.96 -14.15 -19.18
N LYS A 9 8.68 -13.80 -19.35
CA LYS A 9 8.23 -12.41 -19.43
C LYS A 9 7.35 -11.97 -18.26
N TRP A 10 6.85 -12.88 -17.45
CA TRP A 10 5.95 -12.53 -16.35
C TRP A 10 6.04 -13.50 -15.17
N VAL A 11 5.67 -13.02 -14.01
CA VAL A 11 5.66 -13.73 -12.74
C VAL A 11 4.30 -13.56 -12.10
N LEU A 12 3.78 -14.64 -11.51
CA LEU A 12 2.59 -14.62 -10.68
C LEU A 12 2.97 -15.03 -9.26
N SER A 13 2.50 -14.27 -8.28
CA SER A 13 2.73 -14.52 -6.85
C SER A 13 1.42 -14.37 -6.08
N THR A 14 1.39 -14.94 -4.87
CA THR A 14 0.37 -14.65 -3.87
C THR A 14 1.02 -14.19 -2.58
N SER A 15 0.28 -13.43 -1.78
CA SER A 15 0.71 -13.05 -0.44
C SER A 15 -0.43 -13.10 0.54
N LEU A 16 -0.12 -13.52 1.77
CA LEU A 16 -0.97 -13.36 2.95
C LEU A 16 -0.30 -12.33 3.85
N THR A 17 -1.06 -11.35 4.29
CA THR A 17 -0.64 -10.38 5.30
C THR A 17 -1.63 -10.44 6.45
N LEU A 18 -1.11 -10.60 7.66
CA LEU A 18 -1.90 -10.58 8.90
C LEU A 18 -1.58 -9.29 9.66
N GLY A 19 -2.59 -8.48 9.90
CA GLY A 19 -2.52 -7.29 10.74
C GLY A 19 -2.99 -7.64 12.14
N ILE A 20 -2.05 -7.70 13.10
CA ILE A 20 -2.35 -8.05 14.49
C ILE A 20 -2.68 -6.76 15.25
N PRO A 21 -3.84 -6.66 15.92
CA PRO A 21 -4.23 -5.48 16.67
C PRO A 21 -3.40 -5.35 17.96
N SER A 22 -2.36 -4.56 17.93
CA SER A 22 -1.51 -4.26 19.09
C SER A 22 -1.81 -2.91 19.73
N GLY A 23 -2.64 -2.10 19.08
CA GLY A 23 -3.07 -0.80 19.58
C GLY A 23 -4.35 -0.86 20.41
N ASN A 24 -4.62 0.24 21.12
CA ASN A 24 -5.84 0.42 21.90
C ASN A 24 -6.85 1.27 21.10
N ASN A 25 -8.09 0.80 20.99
CA ASN A 25 -9.17 1.48 20.29
C ASN A 25 -9.94 2.49 21.17
N SER A 26 -9.63 2.58 22.46
CA SER A 26 -10.33 3.43 23.43
C SER A 26 -9.38 4.04 24.46
N GLY A 27 -8.20 4.49 24.07
CA GLY A 27 -7.21 5.09 24.97
C GLY A 27 -7.57 6.51 25.42
N GLY A 28 -6.93 6.97 26.52
CA GLY A 28 -7.20 8.26 27.16
C GLY A 28 -8.33 8.21 28.17
N SER A 29 -8.50 9.28 28.94
CA SER A 29 -9.54 9.37 29.99
C SER A 29 -10.96 9.47 29.42
N ASP A 30 -11.10 9.93 28.18
CA ASP A 30 -12.35 10.14 27.45
C ASP A 30 -12.52 9.19 26.27
N GLY A 31 -11.60 8.23 26.08
CA GLY A 31 -11.61 7.30 24.95
C GLY A 31 -11.18 7.89 23.60
N SER A 32 -10.74 9.15 23.57
CA SER A 32 -10.41 9.86 22.30
C SER A 32 -9.03 9.51 21.73
N TYR A 33 -8.12 8.96 22.56
CA TYR A 33 -6.77 8.62 22.13
C TYR A 33 -6.69 7.17 21.64
N GLN A 34 -7.03 6.96 20.39
CA GLN A 34 -6.87 5.66 19.74
C GLN A 34 -5.44 5.50 19.23
N THR A 35 -4.78 4.38 19.56
CA THR A 35 -3.48 3.96 19.03
C THR A 35 -3.60 2.81 18.01
N GLY A 36 -4.82 2.34 17.78
CA GLY A 36 -5.20 1.31 16.83
C GLY A 36 -6.70 1.14 16.78
N ASP A 37 -7.17 0.37 15.81
CA ASP A 37 -8.60 0.06 15.60
C ASP A 37 -9.06 -1.19 16.34
N GLY A 38 -8.13 -1.96 16.89
CA GLY A 38 -8.41 -3.24 17.55
C GLY A 38 -8.87 -4.34 16.60
N GLU A 39 -8.79 -4.12 15.29
CA GLU A 39 -9.22 -5.11 14.30
C GLU A 39 -8.10 -6.05 13.88
N PHE A 40 -8.43 -7.30 13.60
CA PHE A 40 -7.54 -8.26 12.96
C PHE A 40 -7.79 -8.24 11.45
N ASN A 41 -6.74 -7.95 10.70
CA ASN A 41 -6.77 -7.88 9.23
C ASN A 41 -6.18 -9.14 8.61
N GLN A 42 -6.86 -9.69 7.61
CA GLN A 42 -6.42 -10.85 6.84
C GLN A 42 -6.45 -10.50 5.35
N ILE A 43 -5.29 -10.10 4.82
CA ILE A 43 -5.20 -9.62 3.44
C ILE A 43 -4.60 -10.72 2.57
N VAL A 44 -5.39 -11.27 1.66
CA VAL A 44 -4.92 -12.18 0.60
C VAL A 44 -4.79 -11.38 -0.69
N LYS A 45 -3.63 -11.48 -1.36
CA LYS A 45 -3.38 -10.80 -2.65
C LYS A 45 -2.85 -11.76 -3.68
N VAL A 46 -3.25 -11.53 -4.92
CA VAL A 46 -2.61 -12.06 -6.13
C VAL A 46 -1.85 -10.92 -6.80
N LEU A 47 -0.62 -11.18 -7.23
CA LEU A 47 0.26 -10.21 -7.84
C LEU A 47 0.77 -10.76 -9.18
N ALA A 48 0.70 -9.95 -10.22
CA ALA A 48 1.28 -10.26 -11.51
C ALA A 48 2.30 -9.19 -11.89
N GLY A 49 3.47 -9.61 -12.32
CA GLY A 49 4.55 -8.71 -12.72
C GLY A 49 5.17 -9.08 -14.06
N THR A 50 5.62 -8.08 -14.79
CA THR A 50 6.33 -8.24 -16.06
C THR A 50 7.47 -7.24 -16.18
N SER A 51 8.47 -7.58 -16.98
CA SER A 51 9.55 -6.66 -17.37
C SER A 51 9.58 -6.53 -18.89
N PHE A 52 9.77 -5.32 -19.38
CA PHE A 52 9.79 -5.01 -20.80
C PHE A 52 10.78 -3.88 -21.08
N LYS A 53 11.09 -3.68 -22.37
CA LYS A 53 11.96 -2.59 -22.82
C LYS A 53 11.20 -1.65 -23.73
N ILE A 54 11.40 -0.35 -23.53
CA ILE A 54 10.99 0.70 -24.47
C ILE A 54 12.26 1.44 -24.87
N ALA A 55 12.60 1.38 -26.15
CA ALA A 55 13.87 1.86 -26.68
C ALA A 55 15.08 1.25 -25.92
N LYS A 56 15.89 2.07 -25.25
CA LYS A 56 17.08 1.63 -24.50
C LYS A 56 16.82 1.42 -22.99
N HIS A 57 15.60 1.72 -22.50
CA HIS A 57 15.28 1.67 -21.09
C HIS A 57 14.50 0.41 -20.72
N SER A 58 14.88 -0.21 -19.62
CA SER A 58 14.18 -1.35 -19.04
C SER A 58 13.14 -0.87 -18.04
N PHE A 59 11.92 -1.36 -18.19
CA PHE A 59 10.79 -1.10 -17.31
C PHE A 59 10.32 -2.39 -16.68
N TYR A 60 9.68 -2.27 -15.54
CA TYR A 60 8.79 -3.29 -15.04
C TYR A 60 7.41 -2.71 -14.75
N ALA A 61 6.41 -3.57 -14.74
CA ALA A 61 5.07 -3.25 -14.27
C ALA A 61 4.56 -4.39 -13.40
N LYS A 62 3.86 -4.04 -12.34
CA LYS A 62 3.25 -4.97 -11.39
C LYS A 62 1.83 -4.53 -11.09
N GLY A 63 0.88 -5.45 -11.23
CA GLY A 63 -0.49 -5.29 -10.78
C GLY A 63 -0.78 -6.20 -9.58
N SER A 64 -1.68 -5.80 -8.71
CA SER A 64 -2.16 -6.62 -7.62
C SER A 64 -3.65 -6.44 -7.39
N LEU A 65 -4.30 -7.54 -7.00
CA LEU A 65 -5.68 -7.60 -6.56
C LEU A 65 -5.72 -8.35 -5.23
N GLY A 66 -6.38 -7.81 -4.23
CA GLY A 66 -6.50 -8.44 -2.93
C GLY A 66 -7.82 -8.17 -2.25
N VAL A 67 -8.15 -9.04 -1.31
CA VAL A 67 -9.28 -8.89 -0.40
C VAL A 67 -8.73 -8.84 1.01
N ASN A 68 -9.23 -7.91 1.80
CA ASN A 68 -8.97 -7.78 3.23
C ASN A 68 -10.23 -8.18 3.99
N ASN A 69 -10.19 -9.31 4.67
CA ASN A 69 -11.22 -9.68 5.64
C ASN A 69 -10.88 -9.02 6.98
N ARG A 70 -11.83 -8.29 7.54
CA ARG A 70 -11.65 -7.47 8.73
C ARG A 70 -12.55 -7.94 9.86
N SER A 71 -12.04 -7.94 11.08
CA SER A 71 -12.80 -8.37 12.27
C SER A 71 -13.53 -7.20 12.96
N ASN A 72 -14.20 -7.48 14.08
CA ASN A 72 -14.79 -6.51 15.01
C ASN A 72 -15.82 -5.55 14.38
N GLY A 73 -16.58 -6.03 13.39
CA GLY A 73 -17.63 -5.24 12.75
C GLY A 73 -17.17 -4.25 11.69
N TYR A 74 -15.86 -4.24 11.37
CA TYR A 74 -15.36 -3.50 10.22
C TYR A 74 -15.79 -4.15 8.91
N SER A 75 -16.01 -3.34 7.90
CA SER A 75 -16.31 -3.83 6.55
C SER A 75 -15.08 -4.41 5.88
N ASP A 76 -15.25 -5.52 5.19
CA ASP A 76 -14.22 -6.05 4.31
C ASP A 76 -13.89 -5.08 3.17
N GLU A 77 -12.72 -5.26 2.56
CA GLU A 77 -12.23 -4.35 1.52
C GLU A 77 -11.66 -5.12 0.33
N ILE A 78 -11.85 -4.56 -0.87
CA ILE A 78 -11.03 -4.90 -2.03
C ILE A 78 -9.87 -3.92 -2.14
N ARG A 79 -8.69 -4.43 -2.48
CA ARG A 79 -7.47 -3.64 -2.63
C ARG A 79 -6.86 -3.88 -3.99
N LEU A 80 -6.70 -2.82 -4.75
CA LEU A 80 -6.07 -2.83 -6.08
C LEU A 80 -4.76 -2.06 -6.00
N GLY A 81 -3.75 -2.57 -6.69
CA GLY A 81 -2.45 -1.89 -6.78
C GLY A 81 -1.89 -2.00 -8.19
N PHE A 82 -1.29 -0.93 -8.65
CA PHE A 82 -0.46 -0.91 -9.84
C PHE A 82 0.83 -0.18 -9.54
N GLU A 83 1.95 -0.72 -10.00
CA GLU A 83 3.26 -0.11 -9.88
C GLU A 83 4.03 -0.30 -11.17
N THR A 84 4.69 0.75 -11.62
CA THR A 84 5.67 0.67 -12.71
C THR A 84 6.93 1.43 -12.33
N GLY A 85 8.05 1.00 -12.87
CA GLY A 85 9.32 1.66 -12.59
C GLY A 85 10.38 1.38 -13.63
N SER A 86 11.40 2.23 -13.63
CA SER A 86 12.55 2.12 -14.51
C SER A 86 13.81 2.61 -13.83
N GLN A 87 14.92 1.92 -14.09
CA GLN A 87 16.24 2.41 -13.74
C GLN A 87 16.78 3.35 -14.80
N VAL A 88 17.24 4.52 -14.41
CA VAL A 88 17.73 5.58 -15.29
C VAL A 88 19.11 6.05 -14.87
N PHE A 89 19.77 6.90 -15.69
CA PHE A 89 21.07 7.48 -15.42
C PHE A 89 22.14 6.46 -15.01
N LYS A 90 22.39 5.46 -15.87
CA LYS A 90 23.34 4.36 -15.64
C LYS A 90 23.02 3.58 -14.34
N ASN A 91 21.73 3.34 -14.11
CA ASN A 91 21.20 2.64 -12.93
C ASN A 91 21.44 3.33 -11.57
N LYS A 92 21.76 4.62 -11.59
CA LYS A 92 21.91 5.38 -10.33
C LYS A 92 20.58 5.75 -9.70
N PHE A 93 19.51 5.83 -10.48
CA PHE A 93 18.18 6.13 -9.99
C PHE A 93 17.20 5.05 -10.39
N LEU A 94 16.29 4.72 -9.48
CA LEU A 94 15.08 3.95 -9.75
C LEU A 94 13.89 4.89 -9.57
N LEU A 95 13.13 5.11 -10.62
CA LEU A 95 11.90 5.90 -10.60
C LEU A 95 10.72 4.96 -10.54
N LEU A 96 9.78 5.23 -9.65
CA LEU A 96 8.56 4.42 -9.42
C LEU A 96 7.32 5.31 -9.51
N VAL A 97 6.26 4.77 -10.09
CA VAL A 97 4.91 5.33 -10.04
C VAL A 97 3.98 4.25 -9.52
N ARG A 98 3.10 4.60 -8.58
CA ARG A 98 2.15 3.68 -7.93
C ARG A 98 0.76 4.27 -7.97
N LEU A 99 -0.22 3.42 -8.25
CA LEU A 99 -1.64 3.69 -8.06
C LEU A 99 -2.19 2.62 -7.13
N ASN A 100 -2.76 3.03 -6.01
CA ASN A 100 -3.36 2.12 -5.04
C ASN A 100 -4.79 2.54 -4.76
N THR A 101 -5.68 1.57 -4.74
CA THR A 101 -7.10 1.78 -4.46
C THR A 101 -7.57 0.82 -3.38
N ILE A 102 -8.33 1.35 -2.43
CA ILE A 102 -9.09 0.61 -1.41
C ILE A 102 -10.55 0.96 -1.62
N GLN A 103 -11.40 -0.07 -1.66
CA GLN A 103 -12.85 0.07 -1.74
C GLN A 103 -13.50 -0.82 -0.68
N SER A 104 -14.43 -0.28 0.08
CA SER A 104 -15.18 -1.00 1.10
C SER A 104 -16.32 -1.80 0.48
N PHE A 105 -16.61 -2.98 1.04
CA PHE A 105 -17.82 -3.75 0.71
C PHE A 105 -19.06 -3.30 1.47
N PHE A 106 -18.92 -2.40 2.44
CA PHE A 106 -20.02 -1.90 3.29
C PHE A 106 -20.80 -3.02 3.98
N ASN A 107 -20.15 -4.12 4.30
CA ASN A 107 -20.77 -5.32 4.93
C ASN A 107 -20.49 -5.38 6.45
N GLY A 108 -19.82 -4.41 7.02
CA GLY A 108 -19.58 -4.32 8.45
C GLY A 108 -20.75 -3.71 9.22
N SER A 109 -20.77 -3.91 10.53
CA SER A 109 -21.80 -3.37 11.44
C SER A 109 -21.43 -2.04 12.09
N LEU A 110 -20.14 -1.63 12.06
CA LEU A 110 -19.71 -0.36 12.60
C LEU A 110 -20.07 0.80 11.68
N SER A 111 -20.66 1.87 12.24
CA SER A 111 -20.87 3.10 11.48
C SER A 111 -19.56 3.87 11.31
N ALA A 112 -19.42 4.60 10.18
CA ALA A 112 -18.27 5.47 9.95
C ALA A 112 -18.22 6.65 10.94
N GLU A 113 -19.34 7.04 11.53
CA GLU A 113 -19.46 8.16 12.48
C GLU A 113 -18.79 7.87 13.82
N ASN A 114 -18.70 6.61 14.22
CA ASN A 114 -18.05 6.21 15.48
C ASN A 114 -16.53 6.38 15.50
N SER A 115 -15.93 6.81 14.39
CA SER A 115 -14.49 6.99 14.28
C SER A 115 -14.01 8.44 14.43
N ASN A 116 -14.91 9.40 14.69
CA ASN A 116 -14.60 10.82 14.90
C ASN A 116 -13.55 11.41 13.91
N GLY A 117 -13.61 11.00 12.64
CA GLY A 117 -12.63 11.38 11.63
C GLY A 117 -11.23 10.76 11.83
N SER A 118 -11.13 9.72 12.62
CA SER A 118 -9.89 8.95 12.82
C SER A 118 -9.45 8.28 11.53
N ILE A 119 -8.13 8.07 11.40
CA ILE A 119 -7.52 7.23 10.33
C ILE A 119 -7.98 5.76 10.42
N PHE A 120 -8.62 5.38 11.51
CA PHE A 120 -9.19 4.05 11.78
C PHE A 120 -10.68 3.96 11.43
N ALA A 121 -11.20 4.88 10.61
CA ALA A 121 -12.59 4.87 10.19
C ALA A 121 -12.98 3.56 9.48
N ASN A 122 -14.23 3.13 9.72
CA ASN A 122 -14.82 2.10 8.90
C ASN A 122 -15.27 2.66 7.54
N ASN A 123 -15.42 1.79 6.55
CA ASN A 123 -15.86 2.16 5.19
C ASN A 123 -14.95 3.22 4.52
N VAL A 124 -13.64 3.10 4.75
CA VAL A 124 -12.66 3.94 4.06
C VAL A 124 -12.55 3.52 2.61
N GLU A 125 -12.69 4.49 1.72
CA GLU A 125 -12.39 4.33 0.31
C GLU A 125 -11.33 5.36 -0.10
N VAL A 126 -10.34 4.95 -0.86
CA VAL A 126 -9.28 5.86 -1.30
C VAL A 126 -8.61 5.36 -2.57
N THR A 127 -8.29 6.28 -3.46
CA THR A 127 -7.38 6.04 -4.58
C THR A 127 -6.21 7.01 -4.46
N ASN A 128 -5.01 6.48 -4.28
CA ASN A 128 -3.78 7.25 -4.15
C ASN A 128 -2.89 7.08 -5.38
N LEU A 129 -2.36 8.19 -5.89
CA LEU A 129 -1.27 8.22 -6.86
C LEU A 129 0.01 8.62 -6.15
N GLY A 130 1.05 7.81 -6.29
CA GLY A 130 2.36 8.05 -5.70
C GLY A 130 3.49 8.01 -6.70
N GLY A 131 4.56 8.76 -6.43
CA GLY A 131 5.84 8.69 -7.09
C GLY A 131 6.95 8.49 -6.07
N GLU A 132 8.00 7.77 -6.45
CA GLU A 132 9.17 7.56 -5.61
C GLU A 132 10.44 7.60 -6.45
N ILE A 133 11.47 8.20 -5.91
CA ILE A 133 12.81 8.24 -6.48
C ILE A 133 13.75 7.56 -5.48
N ASN A 134 14.44 6.51 -5.92
CA ASN A 134 15.51 5.89 -5.16
C ASN A 134 16.84 6.25 -5.82
N TYR A 135 17.77 6.79 -5.04
CA TYR A 135 19.14 7.11 -5.46
C TYR A 135 20.10 6.09 -4.86
N PHE A 136 20.81 5.33 -5.71
CA PHE A 136 21.85 4.39 -5.30
C PHE A 136 23.17 5.14 -5.12
N ILE A 137 23.48 5.51 -3.87
CA ILE A 137 24.70 6.25 -3.49
C ILE A 137 25.92 5.36 -3.74
N THR A 138 25.84 4.09 -3.31
CA THR A 138 26.85 3.06 -3.53
C THR A 138 26.17 1.74 -3.89
N LYS A 139 26.94 0.64 -4.03
CA LYS A 139 26.36 -0.69 -4.20
C LYS A 139 25.59 -1.19 -2.97
N LYS A 140 25.84 -0.60 -1.81
CA LYS A 140 25.25 -0.99 -0.51
C LYS A 140 24.27 0.03 0.05
N TRP A 141 24.42 1.32 -0.25
CA TRP A 141 23.62 2.40 0.30
C TRP A 141 22.71 3.02 -0.75
N SER A 142 21.48 3.23 -0.38
CA SER A 142 20.52 4.01 -1.17
C SER A 142 19.69 4.92 -0.29
N ALA A 143 19.26 6.04 -0.87
CA ALA A 143 18.29 6.97 -0.29
C ALA A 143 17.04 7.00 -1.16
N SER A 144 15.88 7.15 -0.53
CA SER A 144 14.60 7.27 -1.24
C SER A 144 13.83 8.51 -0.81
N PHE A 145 13.07 9.06 -1.74
CA PHE A 145 12.09 10.11 -1.50
C PHE A 145 10.79 9.74 -2.23
N GLY A 146 9.69 9.77 -1.50
CA GLY A 146 8.37 9.43 -2.01
C GLY A 146 7.38 10.56 -1.76
N TYR A 147 6.44 10.70 -2.68
CA TYR A 147 5.33 11.63 -2.64
C TYR A 147 4.06 10.92 -3.06
N SER A 148 2.96 11.10 -2.34
CA SER A 148 1.67 10.57 -2.76
C SER A 148 0.52 11.52 -2.46
N ILE A 149 -0.48 11.51 -3.34
CA ILE A 149 -1.69 12.31 -3.25
C ILE A 149 -2.93 11.42 -3.38
N PRO A 150 -3.97 11.66 -2.59
CA PRO A 150 -5.27 11.04 -2.81
C PRO A 150 -5.96 11.71 -4.00
N LEU A 151 -6.27 10.91 -5.03
CA LEU A 151 -7.06 11.35 -6.18
C LEU A 151 -8.56 11.41 -5.81
N SER A 152 -9.01 10.43 -5.03
CA SER A 152 -10.36 10.36 -4.48
C SER A 152 -10.31 9.72 -3.10
N GLY A 153 -11.34 9.97 -2.28
CA GLY A 153 -11.45 9.37 -0.96
C GLY A 153 -12.80 9.59 -0.32
N LYS A 154 -13.21 8.65 0.55
CA LYS A 154 -14.38 8.71 1.39
C LYS A 154 -13.99 8.23 2.78
N ASN A 155 -14.48 8.89 3.82
CA ASN A 155 -14.15 8.62 5.22
C ASN A 155 -12.63 8.64 5.50
N ILE A 156 -11.88 9.50 4.81
CA ILE A 156 -10.45 9.67 4.98
C ILE A 156 -10.05 11.13 4.76
N TYR A 157 -8.98 11.57 5.44
CA TYR A 157 -8.41 12.89 5.22
C TYR A 157 -7.76 12.98 3.83
N LYS A 158 -8.09 14.07 3.11
CA LYS A 158 -7.42 14.37 1.84
C LYS A 158 -6.12 15.11 2.13
N ALA A 159 -5.07 14.36 2.41
CA ALA A 159 -3.75 14.89 2.72
C ALA A 159 -2.69 14.27 1.81
N THR A 160 -1.73 15.11 1.40
CA THR A 160 -0.52 14.66 0.72
C THR A 160 0.42 13.99 1.72
N ALA A 161 1.03 12.87 1.32
CA ALA A 161 2.05 12.20 2.13
C ALA A 161 3.43 12.36 1.48
N LEU A 162 4.42 12.65 2.32
CA LEU A 162 5.84 12.65 1.99
C LEU A 162 6.52 11.55 2.78
N ALA A 163 7.42 10.83 2.14
CA ALA A 163 8.21 9.79 2.76
C ALA A 163 9.67 9.90 2.36
N GLY A 164 10.57 9.61 3.27
CA GLY A 164 12.00 9.52 3.01
C GLY A 164 12.58 8.30 3.70
N GLY A 165 13.63 7.73 3.11
CA GLY A 165 14.26 6.56 3.67
C GLY A 165 15.72 6.41 3.26
N ILE A 166 16.45 5.66 4.07
CA ILE A 166 17.81 5.21 3.78
C ILE A 166 17.81 3.68 3.91
N ALA A 167 18.40 2.99 2.94
CA ALA A 167 18.51 1.55 2.97
C ALA A 167 19.97 1.11 2.83
N TYR A 168 20.32 0.05 3.55
CA TYR A 168 21.62 -0.62 3.48
C TYR A 168 21.42 -2.06 3.04
N LYS A 169 22.18 -2.47 2.03
CA LYS A 169 22.20 -3.86 1.56
C LYS A 169 23.37 -4.60 2.20
N LEU A 170 23.09 -5.65 2.94
CA LEU A 170 24.03 -6.59 3.51
C LEU A 170 24.81 -7.38 2.44
#